data_cb1792dc451229bdc27d0ba1d6aa2051
#
_entry.id   cb1792dc451229bdc27d0ba1d6aa2051
#
_cell.length_a   1.000
_cell.length_b   1.000
_cell.length_c   1.000
_cell.angle_alpha   90.00
_cell.angle_beta   90.00
_cell.angle_gamma   90.00
#
_symmetry.space_group_name_H-M   'P 1'
#
loop_
_entity.id
_entity.type
_entity.pdbx_description
1 polymer ?
#
loop_
_entity_poly.entity_id
_entity_poly.type
_entity_poly.pdbx_seq_one_letter_code
_entity_poly.pdbx_strand_id
1 'polypeptide(L)'
;MDREQSLIIPPLFDDTNYAYWKVCIRAFLQSLDKKVWQAVEIGWTKPKEAPANWDDAKIKAANFNSRALNALFNAVTNEEFKKISSTETAKEAWTILQTTYEGTKAIKDSKLQRLITSFEEIKMEEDESFDEFYA
;
A
#
# COMPACT_ATOMS: atom_id res chain seq x y z
N MET A 1 -25.18 9.66 -3.70
CA MET A 1 -24.69 9.55 -3.79
C MET A 1 -24.01 9.43 -4.14
N ASP A 2 -23.56 9.03 -4.20
CA ASP A 2 -23.11 9.52 -4.64
C ASP A 2 -21.90 9.62 -5.51
N ARG A 3 -21.94 10.38 -6.51
CA ARG A 3 -20.88 10.67 -7.45
C ARG A 3 -19.62 11.20 -6.80
N GLU A 4 -19.78 12.08 -5.84
CA GLU A 4 -18.66 12.65 -5.11
C GLU A 4 -17.87 11.57 -4.38
N GLN A 5 -18.56 10.62 -3.78
CA GLN A 5 -17.91 9.50 -3.12
C GLN A 5 -17.18 8.63 -4.13
N SER A 6 -17.75 8.45 -5.32
CA SER A 6 -17.10 7.68 -6.38
C SER A 6 -15.79 8.31 -6.83
N LEU A 7 -15.77 9.66 -6.90
CA LEU A 7 -14.58 10.38 -7.36
C LEU A 7 -13.41 10.33 -6.38
N ILE A 8 -13.67 10.02 -5.11
CA ILE A 8 -12.61 9.96 -4.10
C ILE A 8 -12.23 8.54 -3.73
N ILE A 9 -12.77 7.55 -4.42
CA ILE A 9 -12.38 6.16 -4.23
C ILE A 9 -11.02 5.94 -4.90
N PRO A 10 -10.05 5.36 -4.18
CA PRO A 10 -8.73 5.12 -4.77
C PRO A 10 -8.81 4.06 -5.88
N PRO A 11 -7.86 4.03 -6.81
CA PRO A 11 -7.85 2.99 -7.82
C PRO A 11 -7.66 1.63 -7.19
N LEU A 12 -8.19 0.61 -7.85
CA LEU A 12 -8.08 -0.77 -7.38
C LEU A 12 -6.65 -1.26 -7.60
N PHE A 13 -6.06 -1.85 -6.56
CA PHE A 13 -4.72 -2.41 -6.66
C PHE A 13 -4.78 -3.80 -7.30
N ASP A 14 -3.99 -4.02 -8.34
CA ASP A 14 -3.99 -5.27 -9.11
C ASP A 14 -2.58 -5.85 -9.34
N ASP A 15 -1.61 -5.46 -8.54
CA ASP A 15 -0.21 -5.86 -8.56
C ASP A 15 0.65 -5.19 -9.64
N THR A 16 0.04 -4.52 -10.62
CA THR A 16 0.78 -3.81 -11.66
C THR A 16 0.97 -2.33 -11.36
N ASN A 17 0.14 -1.79 -10.47
CA ASN A 17 0.08 -0.35 -10.20
C ASN A 17 0.44 0.03 -8.77
N TYR A 18 1.27 -0.77 -8.10
CA TYR A 18 1.53 -0.61 -6.67
C TYR A 18 2.01 0.79 -6.28
N ALA A 19 3.00 1.33 -6.99
CA ALA A 19 3.56 2.64 -6.63
C ALA A 19 2.52 3.75 -6.73
N TYR A 20 1.71 3.73 -7.80
CA TYR A 20 0.64 4.69 -7.99
C TYR A 20 -0.46 4.50 -6.95
N TRP A 21 -0.89 3.25 -6.76
CA TRP A 21 -1.93 2.90 -5.80
C TRP A 21 -1.55 3.32 -4.38
N LYS A 22 -0.31 3.08 -4.00
CA LYS A 22 0.19 3.40 -2.65
C LYS A 22 0.01 4.88 -2.33
N VAL A 23 0.34 5.75 -3.26
CA VAL A 23 0.18 7.19 -3.09
C VAL A 23 -1.30 7.55 -2.97
N CYS A 24 -2.13 7.00 -3.86
CA CYS A 24 -3.55 7.31 -3.89
C CYS A 24 -4.30 6.81 -2.65
N ILE A 25 -4.00 5.59 -2.19
CA ILE A 25 -4.67 5.06 -1.01
C ILE A 25 -4.27 5.81 0.24
N ARG A 26 -3.01 6.21 0.34
CA ARG A 26 -2.54 7.02 1.45
C ARG A 26 -3.30 8.35 1.51
N ALA A 27 -3.40 9.03 0.38
CA ALA A 27 -4.14 10.29 0.31
C ALA A 27 -5.61 10.10 0.66
N PHE A 28 -6.21 9.00 0.18
CA PHE A 28 -7.59 8.67 0.49
C PHE A 28 -7.80 8.48 2.00
N LEU A 29 -6.94 7.68 2.62
CA LEU A 29 -7.05 7.42 4.06
C LEU A 29 -6.87 8.70 4.88
N GLN A 30 -5.90 9.56 4.50
CA GLN A 30 -5.71 10.84 5.17
C GLN A 30 -6.91 11.76 5.00
N SER A 31 -7.61 11.67 3.87
CA SER A 31 -8.80 12.50 3.63
C SER A 31 -9.99 12.07 4.48
N LEU A 32 -10.05 10.80 4.87
CA LEU A 32 -11.10 10.32 5.78
C LEU A 32 -10.90 10.88 7.19
N ASP A 33 -9.69 10.75 7.70
CA ASP A 33 -9.27 11.29 9.00
C ASP A 33 -7.77 11.02 9.11
N LYS A 34 -7.03 11.97 9.65
CA LYS A 34 -5.60 11.77 9.86
C LYS A 34 -5.31 10.57 10.75
N LYS A 35 -6.20 10.30 11.71
CA LYS A 35 -6.06 9.16 12.61
C LYS A 35 -6.29 7.81 11.93
N VAL A 36 -7.06 7.80 10.84
CA VAL A 36 -7.21 6.60 10.02
C VAL A 36 -5.87 6.23 9.39
N TRP A 37 -5.17 7.21 8.82
CA TRP A 37 -3.84 6.97 8.28
C TRP A 37 -2.84 6.59 9.37
N GLN A 38 -2.94 7.22 10.56
CA GLN A 38 -2.06 6.86 11.69
C GLN A 38 -2.23 5.40 12.09
N ALA A 39 -3.43 4.84 11.96
CA ALA A 39 -3.65 3.43 12.27
C ALA A 39 -2.85 2.52 11.33
N VAL A 40 -2.61 2.96 10.10
CA VAL A 40 -1.77 2.23 9.13
C VAL A 40 -0.29 2.45 9.44
N GLU A 41 0.10 3.70 9.64
CA GLU A 41 1.50 4.09 9.78
C GLU A 41 2.08 3.66 11.13
N ILE A 42 1.39 4.00 12.21
CA ILE A 42 1.84 3.71 13.58
C ILE A 42 1.34 2.35 14.03
N GLY A 43 0.12 1.99 13.65
CA GLY A 43 -0.50 0.75 14.02
C GLY A 43 -1.46 0.89 15.19
N TRP A 44 -2.12 -0.20 15.50
CA TRP A 44 -3.06 -0.29 16.61
C TRP A 44 -2.83 -1.62 17.32
N THR A 45 -2.80 -1.58 18.65
CA THR A 45 -2.66 -2.78 19.47
C THR A 45 -3.98 -3.00 20.18
N LYS A 46 -4.55 -4.19 19.98
CA LYS A 46 -5.81 -4.55 20.63
C LYS A 46 -5.61 -4.52 22.14
N PRO A 47 -6.47 -3.78 22.89
CA PRO A 47 -6.40 -3.79 24.35
C PRO A 47 -6.60 -5.19 24.91
N LYS A 48 -5.96 -5.47 26.03
CA LYS A 48 -6.10 -6.79 26.70
C LYS A 48 -7.45 -6.96 27.36
N GLU A 49 -8.08 -5.84 27.76
CA GLU A 49 -9.39 -5.89 28.39
C GLU A 49 -10.46 -6.35 27.40
N ALA A 50 -11.54 -6.94 27.91
CA ALA A 50 -12.68 -7.26 27.08
C ALA A 50 -13.28 -6.01 26.46
N PRO A 51 -13.78 -6.06 25.21
CA PRO A 51 -14.32 -4.85 24.55
C PRO A 51 -15.39 -4.12 25.35
N ALA A 52 -16.17 -4.87 26.16
CA ALA A 52 -17.18 -4.23 27.00
C ALA A 52 -16.59 -3.28 28.04
N ASN A 53 -15.31 -3.44 28.37
CA ASN A 53 -14.63 -2.62 29.37
C ASN A 53 -13.78 -1.51 28.77
N TRP A 54 -13.84 -1.34 27.45
CA TRP A 54 -13.06 -0.29 26.78
C TRP A 54 -13.66 1.08 27.05
N ASP A 55 -12.78 2.06 27.31
CA ASP A 55 -13.19 3.45 27.38
C ASP A 55 -13.36 4.03 25.98
N ASP A 56 -13.82 5.29 25.90
CA ASP A 56 -14.07 5.93 24.62
C ASP A 56 -12.83 6.03 23.74
N ALA A 57 -11.68 6.28 24.34
CA ALA A 57 -10.42 6.39 23.59
C ALA A 57 -10.05 5.05 22.92
N LYS A 58 -10.23 3.96 23.63
CA LYS A 58 -9.96 2.62 23.09
C LYS A 58 -10.94 2.26 21.98
N ILE A 59 -12.21 2.59 22.15
CA ILE A 59 -13.23 2.36 21.13
C ILE A 59 -12.91 3.15 19.87
N LYS A 60 -12.56 4.42 20.02
CA LYS A 60 -12.20 5.25 18.86
C LYS A 60 -10.99 4.74 18.12
N ALA A 61 -9.96 4.33 18.86
CA ALA A 61 -8.76 3.77 18.23
C ALA A 61 -9.07 2.51 17.45
N ALA A 62 -9.90 1.64 18.00
CA ALA A 62 -10.34 0.43 17.29
C ALA A 62 -11.13 0.79 16.03
N ASN A 63 -11.96 1.82 16.09
CA ASN A 63 -12.76 2.25 14.95
C ASN A 63 -11.86 2.82 13.83
N PHE A 64 -10.82 3.56 14.16
CA PHE A 64 -9.89 4.06 13.16
C PHE A 64 -9.15 2.91 12.47
N ASN A 65 -8.73 1.91 13.24
CA ASN A 65 -8.13 0.71 12.66
C ASN A 65 -9.11 0.00 11.71
N SER A 66 -10.36 -0.18 12.15
CA SER A 66 -11.37 -0.84 11.34
C SER A 66 -11.65 -0.10 10.05
N ARG A 67 -11.72 1.23 10.09
CA ARG A 67 -11.91 2.04 8.89
C ARG A 67 -10.77 1.89 7.91
N ALA A 68 -9.54 1.93 8.42
CA ALA A 68 -8.36 1.80 7.58
C ALA A 68 -8.30 0.40 6.96
N LEU A 69 -8.55 -0.63 7.75
CA LEU A 69 -8.53 -2.00 7.27
C LEU A 69 -9.62 -2.25 6.22
N ASN A 70 -10.83 -1.75 6.47
CA ASN A 70 -11.92 -1.87 5.52
C ASN A 70 -11.58 -1.18 4.19
N ALA A 71 -10.98 0.00 4.26
CA ALA A 71 -10.58 0.73 3.06
C ALA A 71 -9.54 -0.05 2.26
N LEU A 72 -8.56 -0.64 2.93
CA LEU A 72 -7.55 -1.46 2.27
C LEU A 72 -8.18 -2.70 1.62
N PHE A 73 -9.07 -3.38 2.34
CA PHE A 73 -9.75 -4.56 1.81
C PHE A 73 -10.54 -4.24 0.55
N ASN A 74 -11.16 -3.06 0.48
CA ASN A 74 -11.99 -2.68 -0.66
C ASN A 74 -11.21 -2.02 -1.80
N ALA A 75 -9.93 -1.74 -1.59
CA ALA A 75 -9.10 -1.08 -2.58
C ALA A 75 -8.18 -2.06 -3.32
N VAL A 76 -8.37 -3.36 -3.16
CA VAL A 76 -7.53 -4.38 -3.78
C VAL A 76 -8.39 -5.40 -4.49
N THR A 77 -7.81 -6.07 -5.50
CA THR A 77 -8.49 -7.15 -6.19
C THR A 77 -8.59 -8.38 -5.29
N ASN A 78 -9.41 -9.36 -5.70
CA ASN A 78 -9.56 -10.59 -4.94
C ASN A 78 -8.23 -11.31 -4.69
N GLU A 79 -7.34 -11.29 -5.66
CA GLU A 79 -6.03 -11.93 -5.51
C GLU A 79 -5.21 -11.27 -4.41
N GLU A 80 -5.22 -9.94 -4.35
CA GLU A 80 -4.49 -9.21 -3.32
C GLU A 80 -5.20 -9.31 -1.97
N PHE A 81 -6.53 -9.32 -1.98
CA PHE A 81 -7.32 -9.48 -0.77
C PHE A 81 -6.97 -10.78 -0.04
N LYS A 82 -6.78 -11.86 -0.77
CA LYS A 82 -6.42 -13.15 -0.17
C LYS A 82 -5.15 -13.07 0.68
N LYS A 83 -4.22 -12.20 0.29
CA LYS A 83 -2.95 -12.05 1.01
C LYS A 83 -3.11 -11.34 2.35
N ILE A 84 -4.11 -10.48 2.47
CA ILE A 84 -4.30 -9.64 3.66
C ILE A 84 -5.57 -9.96 4.44
N SER A 85 -6.39 -10.90 3.98
CA SER A 85 -7.71 -11.17 4.56
C SER A 85 -7.67 -11.70 5.99
N SER A 86 -6.54 -12.27 6.42
CA SER A 86 -6.40 -12.82 7.77
C SER A 86 -5.86 -11.80 8.78
N THR A 87 -5.56 -10.59 8.35
CA THR A 87 -5.01 -9.57 9.24
C THR A 87 -6.11 -8.92 10.09
N GLU A 88 -5.75 -8.51 11.28
CA GLU A 88 -6.67 -7.82 12.19
C GLU A 88 -6.37 -6.32 12.29
N THR A 89 -5.19 -5.90 11.83
CA THR A 89 -4.82 -4.49 11.89
C THR A 89 -4.46 -3.98 10.49
N ALA A 90 -4.77 -2.70 10.28
CA ALA A 90 -4.45 -2.05 9.02
C ALA A 90 -2.94 -2.02 8.77
N LYS A 91 -2.16 -1.88 9.82
CA LYS A 91 -0.70 -1.89 9.71
C LYS A 91 -0.18 -3.23 9.22
N GLU A 92 -0.73 -4.34 9.73
CA GLU A 92 -0.34 -5.67 9.26
C GLU A 92 -0.64 -5.83 7.77
N ALA A 93 -1.86 -5.45 7.36
CA ALA A 93 -2.25 -5.56 5.96
C ALA A 93 -1.34 -4.70 5.07
N TRP A 94 -1.07 -3.47 5.49
CA TRP A 94 -0.17 -2.59 4.76
C TRP A 94 1.24 -3.17 4.67
N THR A 95 1.75 -3.72 5.77
CA THR A 95 3.09 -4.30 5.83
C THR A 95 3.21 -5.49 4.90
N ILE A 96 2.18 -6.34 4.83
CA ILE A 96 2.18 -7.49 3.91
C ILE A 96 2.27 -7.02 2.46
N LEU A 97 1.47 -6.04 2.08
CA LEU A 97 1.51 -5.50 0.72
C LEU A 97 2.86 -4.83 0.43
N GLN A 98 3.34 -4.05 1.38
CA GLN A 98 4.63 -3.38 1.25
C GLN A 98 5.77 -4.39 1.10
N THR A 99 5.81 -5.41 1.93
CA THR A 99 6.85 -6.44 1.87
C THR A 99 6.76 -7.24 0.57
N THR A 100 5.54 -7.55 0.13
CA THR A 100 5.32 -8.31 -1.10
C THR A 100 5.80 -7.55 -2.33
N TYR A 101 5.54 -6.26 -2.41
CA TYR A 101 5.79 -5.47 -3.63
C TYR A 101 7.02 -4.57 -3.56
N GLU A 102 7.48 -4.24 -2.36
CA GLU A 102 8.76 -3.53 -2.18
C GLU A 102 9.86 -4.45 -1.68
N GLY A 103 9.47 -5.54 -1.02
CA GLY A 103 10.41 -6.50 -0.47
C GLY A 103 11.04 -6.04 0.82
N THR A 104 11.95 -6.86 1.35
CA THR A 104 12.83 -6.46 2.43
C THR A 104 13.87 -5.49 1.87
N LYS A 105 14.58 -4.79 2.74
CA LYS A 105 15.60 -3.85 2.29
C LYS A 105 16.61 -4.51 1.35
N ALA A 106 17.10 -5.70 1.71
CA ALA A 106 18.07 -6.42 0.88
C ALA A 106 17.48 -6.81 -0.48
N ILE A 107 16.23 -7.28 -0.50
CA ILE A 107 15.56 -7.66 -1.74
C ILE A 107 15.30 -6.40 -2.59
N LYS A 108 14.87 -5.31 -1.94
CA LYS A 108 14.63 -4.04 -2.61
C LYS A 108 15.90 -3.52 -3.26
N ASP A 109 17.02 -3.55 -2.54
CA ASP A 109 18.31 -3.11 -3.06
C ASP A 109 18.74 -3.97 -4.25
N SER A 110 18.53 -5.29 -4.16
CA SER A 110 18.85 -6.21 -5.26
C SER A 110 18.00 -5.94 -6.49
N LYS A 111 16.70 -5.67 -6.31
CA LYS A 111 15.81 -5.33 -7.42
C LYS A 111 16.22 -4.02 -8.07
N LEU A 112 16.56 -3.02 -7.26
CA LEU A 112 17.02 -1.74 -7.76
C LEU A 112 18.31 -1.91 -8.56
N GLN A 113 19.24 -2.71 -8.07
CA GLN A 113 20.49 -2.98 -8.77
C GLN A 113 20.23 -3.66 -10.11
N ARG A 114 19.32 -4.62 -10.17
CA ARG A 114 18.94 -5.29 -11.42
C ARG A 114 18.34 -4.31 -12.41
N LEU A 115 17.47 -3.41 -11.92
CA LEU A 115 16.84 -2.41 -12.77
C LEU A 115 17.87 -1.45 -13.34
N ILE A 116 18.82 -1.02 -12.51
CA ILE A 116 19.90 -0.15 -12.96
C ILE A 116 20.75 -0.85 -14.02
N THR A 117 21.13 -2.10 -13.78
CA THR A 117 21.90 -2.89 -14.73
C THR A 117 21.16 -3.05 -16.06
N SER A 118 19.87 -3.41 -16.00
CA SER A 118 19.04 -3.56 -17.19
C SER A 118 18.94 -2.27 -17.98
N PHE A 119 18.76 -1.14 -17.27
CA PHE A 119 18.69 0.16 -17.92
C PHE A 119 20.01 0.52 -18.62
N GLU A 120 21.14 0.25 -17.98
CA GLU A 120 22.45 0.49 -18.57
C GLU A 120 22.68 -0.36 -19.82
N GLU A 121 22.26 -1.64 -19.80
CA GLU A 121 22.36 -2.51 -20.96
C GLU A 121 21.52 -2.00 -22.12
N ILE A 122 20.28 -1.59 -21.85
CA ILE A 122 19.39 -1.02 -22.87
C ILE A 122 20.02 0.24 -23.46
N LYS A 123 20.56 1.10 -22.62
CA LYS A 123 21.19 2.33 -23.06
C LYS A 123 22.40 2.04 -23.95
N MET A 124 23.21 1.06 -23.62
CA MET A 124 24.35 0.67 -24.42
C MET A 124 23.92 0.16 -25.79
N GLU A 125 22.87 -0.65 -25.85
CA GLU A 125 22.32 -1.15 -27.11
C GLU A 125 21.80 -0.01 -27.98
N GLU A 126 21.12 0.96 -27.38
CA GLU A 126 20.63 2.12 -28.09
C GLU A 126 21.78 2.95 -28.65
N ASP A 127 22.82 3.17 -27.87
CA ASP A 127 23.99 3.93 -28.28
C ASP A 127 24.71 3.22 -29.44
N GLU A 128 24.84 1.90 -29.37
CA GLU A 128 25.44 1.10 -30.45
C GLU A 128 24.61 1.20 -31.73
N SER A 129 23.32 1.04 -31.63
CA SER A 129 22.42 1.17 -32.77
C SER A 129 22.49 2.56 -33.38
N PHE A 130 22.54 3.57 -32.54
CA PHE A 130 22.64 4.95 -33.00
C PHE A 130 23.96 5.18 -33.76
N ASP A 131 25.07 4.70 -33.20
CA ASP A 131 26.37 4.81 -33.83
C ASP A 131 26.43 4.11 -35.17
N GLU A 132 25.83 2.91 -35.26
CA GLU A 132 25.73 2.17 -36.52
C GLU A 132 24.97 2.95 -37.58
N PHE A 133 23.92 3.67 -37.16
CA PHE A 133 23.12 4.46 -38.10
C PHE A 133 23.81 5.75 -38.54
N TYR A 134 24.56 6.39 -37.68
CA TYR A 134 25.07 7.74 -37.91
C TYR A 134 26.59 7.80 -38.01
N ALA A 135 27.24 6.66 -37.85
CA ALA A 135 28.67 6.59 -38.10
C ALA A 135 28.91 6.30 -39.56
#